data_51611ba609ba70ee8899e719aa19d3d8
#
_entry.id   51611ba609ba70ee8899e719aa19d3d8
#
_cell.length_a   1.000
_cell.length_b   1.000
_cell.length_c   1.000
_cell.angle_alpha   90.00
_cell.angle_beta   90.00
_cell.angle_gamma   90.00
#
_symmetry.space_group_name_H-M   'P 1'
#
loop_
_entity.id
_entity.type
_entity.pdbx_description
1 polymer ?
#
loop_
_entity_poly.entity_id
_entity_poly.type
_entity_poly.pdbx_seq_one_letter_code
_entity_poly.pdbx_strand_id
1 'polypeptide(L)'
;MVLTDDGIAAGWQVEQMPEARIMPDAVLLPTGKVLIVNGAKTGISGYGNVKDQVGASNADNPVFSPVLYDPTAPAGRRFSSAGMPTSDIPRLYHSVATLTPEGTVMIAGSNPNLDRSETKYGTEYRVEWISPPYMNAARPEISNAPKQLNYWEEIQLGVQVPQGAKDVKVVLMDLGYVTHAVHANTRMVYLSSTWDGSTLTVTAPSNGGIYPPGPAFIYVVVDGVPSRGLKVMIGDGQGPTVDEDALNNRLTKTQVDQNEHD
;
A
#
# COMPACT_ATOMS: atom_id res chain seq x y z
N MET A 1 2.95 -11.51 -12.09
CA MET A 1 3.69 -11.38 -13.36
C MET A 1 4.77 -10.32 -13.15
N VAL A 2 5.98 -10.55 -13.61
CA VAL A 2 7.08 -9.56 -13.57
C VAL A 2 7.09 -8.84 -14.92
N LEU A 3 7.23 -7.50 -14.91
CA LEU A 3 7.20 -6.67 -16.13
C LEU A 3 8.58 -6.61 -16.80
N THR A 4 9.17 -7.75 -17.06
CA THR A 4 10.35 -7.96 -17.93
C THR A 4 9.92 -8.84 -19.09
N ASP A 5 10.68 -8.86 -20.18
CA ASP A 5 10.35 -9.69 -21.35
C ASP A 5 10.15 -11.16 -20.97
N ASP A 6 11.03 -11.72 -20.17
CA ASP A 6 10.90 -13.09 -19.66
C ASP A 6 9.70 -13.25 -18.73
N GLY A 7 9.43 -12.28 -17.87
CA GLY A 7 8.29 -12.29 -16.96
C GLY A 7 6.96 -12.16 -17.69
N ILE A 8 6.90 -11.39 -18.75
CA ILE A 8 5.73 -11.26 -19.62
C ILE A 8 5.50 -12.57 -20.37
N ALA A 9 6.56 -13.16 -20.92
CA ALA A 9 6.50 -14.44 -21.61
C ALA A 9 6.06 -15.60 -20.70
N ALA A 10 6.45 -15.59 -19.42
CA ALA A 10 6.04 -16.56 -18.42
C ALA A 10 4.56 -16.41 -17.97
N GLY A 11 3.93 -15.27 -18.25
CA GLY A 11 2.54 -15.01 -17.94
C GLY A 11 2.22 -14.86 -16.44
N TRP A 12 0.96 -15.10 -16.10
CA TRP A 12 0.46 -15.03 -14.72
C TRP A 12 0.83 -16.27 -13.93
N GLN A 13 1.36 -16.06 -12.74
CA GLN A 13 1.55 -17.10 -11.74
C GLN A 13 0.54 -16.88 -10.61
N VAL A 14 -0.26 -17.90 -10.32
CA VAL A 14 -1.32 -17.86 -9.30
C VAL A 14 -0.82 -18.55 -8.03
N GLU A 15 -0.96 -17.89 -6.91
CA GLU A 15 -0.74 -18.45 -5.57
C GLU A 15 -2.01 -18.30 -4.74
N GLN A 16 -2.33 -19.32 -3.96
CA GLN A 16 -3.50 -19.30 -3.09
C GLN A 16 -3.19 -18.54 -1.80
N MET A 17 -4.04 -17.57 -1.45
CA MET A 17 -4.03 -16.98 -0.11
C MET A 17 -4.40 -18.04 0.94
N PRO A 18 -3.92 -17.90 2.19
CA PRO A 18 -4.25 -18.84 3.28
C PRO A 18 -5.75 -18.99 3.54
N GLU A 19 -6.51 -17.92 3.30
CA GLU A 19 -7.97 -17.92 3.41
C GLU A 19 -8.58 -16.93 2.40
N ALA A 20 -9.83 -17.22 2.01
CA ALA A 20 -10.58 -16.35 1.11
C ALA A 20 -10.87 -15.00 1.74
N ARG A 21 -10.82 -13.94 0.93
CA ARG A 21 -11.17 -12.57 1.35
C ARG A 21 -11.91 -11.85 0.23
N ILE A 22 -13.09 -11.37 0.55
CA ILE A 22 -13.85 -10.43 -0.26
C ILE A 22 -13.64 -9.06 0.32
N MET A 23 -13.30 -8.08 -0.50
CA MET A 23 -13.01 -6.70 -0.09
C MET A 23 -11.87 -6.58 0.94
N PRO A 24 -10.71 -7.25 0.74
CA PRO A 24 -9.54 -6.98 1.56
C PRO A 24 -8.88 -5.68 1.15
N ASP A 25 -8.05 -5.15 2.02
CA ASP A 25 -7.04 -4.15 1.69
C ASP A 25 -5.67 -4.80 1.54
N ALA A 26 -4.89 -4.34 0.55
CA ALA A 26 -3.53 -4.78 0.30
C ALA A 26 -2.58 -3.56 0.39
N VAL A 27 -1.96 -3.40 1.54
CA VAL A 27 -1.14 -2.23 1.88
C VAL A 27 0.33 -2.50 1.60
N LEU A 28 0.93 -1.72 0.72
CA LEU A 28 2.36 -1.78 0.43
C LEU A 28 3.17 -1.20 1.58
N LEU A 29 4.11 -1.97 2.11
CA LEU A 29 4.98 -1.58 3.23
C LEU A 29 6.36 -1.11 2.74
N PRO A 30 7.09 -0.28 3.50
CA PRO A 30 8.42 0.21 3.12
C PRO A 30 9.46 -0.90 2.90
N THR A 31 9.19 -2.09 3.39
CA THR A 31 10.02 -3.29 3.22
C THR A 31 9.82 -3.99 1.87
N GLY A 32 8.90 -3.51 1.02
CA GLY A 32 8.51 -4.18 -0.22
C GLY A 32 7.53 -5.34 -0.03
N LYS A 33 7.15 -5.63 1.21
CA LYS A 33 6.10 -6.61 1.52
C LYS A 33 4.73 -5.96 1.42
N VAL A 34 3.69 -6.78 1.26
CA VAL A 34 2.30 -6.33 1.22
C VAL A 34 1.55 -6.89 2.42
N LEU A 35 0.92 -6.01 3.19
CA LEU A 35 0.04 -6.41 4.27
C LEU A 35 -1.38 -6.56 3.73
N ILE A 36 -1.97 -7.74 3.87
CA ILE A 36 -3.36 -8.03 3.48
C ILE A 36 -4.19 -8.10 4.76
N VAL A 37 -5.20 -7.24 4.85
CA VAL A 37 -6.09 -7.10 6.01
C VAL A 37 -7.54 -7.00 5.59
N ASN A 38 -8.45 -7.02 6.52
CA ASN A 38 -9.88 -6.85 6.32
C ASN A 38 -10.52 -7.95 5.45
N GLY A 39 -11.79 -7.76 5.14
CA GLY A 39 -12.56 -8.60 4.24
C GLY A 39 -13.31 -9.74 4.92
N ALA A 40 -14.05 -10.47 4.12
CA ALA A 40 -14.89 -11.58 4.53
C ALA A 40 -14.58 -12.86 3.75
N LYS A 41 -14.83 -14.01 4.36
CA LYS A 41 -14.60 -15.34 3.72
C LYS A 41 -15.69 -15.73 2.72
N THR A 42 -16.89 -15.18 2.86
CA THR A 42 -18.06 -15.58 2.06
C THR A 42 -18.87 -14.36 1.62
N GLY A 43 -19.63 -14.53 0.53
CA GLY A 43 -20.53 -13.52 0.00
C GLY A 43 -19.96 -12.72 -1.17
N ILE A 44 -20.43 -11.51 -1.32
CA ILE A 44 -20.05 -10.56 -2.39
C ILE A 44 -19.83 -9.15 -1.83
N SER A 45 -19.22 -8.28 -2.63
CA SER A 45 -19.02 -6.85 -2.30
C SER A 45 -20.35 -6.09 -2.36
N GLY A 46 -20.47 -5.06 -1.53
CA GLY A 46 -21.55 -4.09 -1.60
C GLY A 46 -22.39 -4.00 -0.34
N TYR A 47 -23.45 -3.19 -0.42
CA TYR A 47 -24.45 -3.05 0.63
C TYR A 47 -25.35 -4.27 0.74
N GLY A 48 -26.02 -4.43 1.89
CA GLY A 48 -27.02 -5.48 2.17
C GLY A 48 -28.34 -5.34 1.40
N ASN A 49 -28.30 -5.01 0.12
CA ASN A 49 -29.48 -4.83 -0.74
C ASN A 49 -29.54 -5.82 -1.90
N VAL A 50 -28.68 -6.82 -1.91
CA VAL A 50 -28.65 -7.86 -2.94
C VAL A 50 -29.69 -8.93 -2.59
N LYS A 51 -30.38 -9.42 -3.60
CA LYS A 51 -31.24 -10.60 -3.45
C LYS A 51 -30.39 -11.80 -3.07
N ASP A 52 -30.89 -12.64 -2.17
CA ASP A 52 -30.20 -13.85 -1.68
C ASP A 52 -28.86 -13.52 -0.94
N GLN A 53 -28.92 -12.57 -0.02
CA GLN A 53 -27.80 -12.20 0.84
C GLN A 53 -27.25 -13.37 1.65
N VAL A 54 -25.97 -13.31 1.98
CA VAL A 54 -25.32 -14.22 2.93
C VAL A 54 -25.38 -13.59 4.34
N GLY A 55 -26.26 -14.12 5.17
CA GLY A 55 -26.48 -13.56 6.51
C GLY A 55 -27.16 -12.19 6.48
N ALA A 56 -26.71 -11.28 7.36
CA ALA A 56 -27.27 -9.94 7.49
C ALA A 56 -26.63 -8.88 6.57
N SER A 57 -25.66 -9.26 5.75
CA SER A 57 -25.00 -8.39 4.77
C SER A 57 -24.70 -9.17 3.50
N ASN A 58 -24.22 -8.47 2.44
CA ASN A 58 -23.76 -9.15 1.22
C ASN A 58 -22.59 -10.11 1.48
N ALA A 59 -21.77 -9.82 2.48
CA ALA A 59 -20.63 -10.65 2.87
C ALA A 59 -20.74 -11.03 4.35
N ASP A 60 -20.21 -12.20 4.71
CA ASP A 60 -20.21 -12.73 6.07
C ASP A 60 -18.89 -13.45 6.37
N ASN A 61 -18.72 -13.88 7.63
CA ASN A 61 -17.50 -14.51 8.13
C ASN A 61 -16.28 -13.62 7.97
N PRO A 62 -16.20 -12.47 8.72
CA PRO A 62 -15.08 -11.54 8.65
C PRO A 62 -13.76 -12.22 8.97
N VAL A 63 -12.70 -11.74 8.32
CA VAL A 63 -11.34 -12.20 8.55
C VAL A 63 -10.64 -11.25 9.50
N PHE A 64 -10.16 -11.78 10.62
CA PHE A 64 -9.53 -10.98 11.68
C PHE A 64 -8.01 -11.03 11.67
N SER A 65 -7.42 -12.00 11.00
CA SER A 65 -5.98 -12.24 11.00
C SER A 65 -5.32 -11.58 9.80
N PRO A 66 -4.41 -10.61 9.98
CA PRO A 66 -3.61 -10.07 8.91
C PRO A 66 -2.67 -11.11 8.31
N VAL A 67 -2.32 -10.93 7.04
CA VAL A 67 -1.35 -11.75 6.32
C VAL A 67 -0.33 -10.85 5.65
N LEU A 68 0.96 -11.14 5.85
CA LEU A 68 2.06 -10.54 5.09
C LEU A 68 2.33 -11.40 3.85
N TYR A 69 2.40 -10.75 2.70
CA TYR A 69 2.90 -11.32 1.46
C TYR A 69 4.31 -10.79 1.18
N ASP A 70 5.27 -11.69 1.06
CA ASP A 70 6.65 -11.40 0.72
C ASP A 70 6.94 -11.84 -0.72
N PRO A 71 7.00 -10.92 -1.70
CA PRO A 71 7.22 -11.27 -3.10
C PRO A 71 8.62 -11.88 -3.34
N THR A 72 9.57 -11.68 -2.43
CA THR A 72 10.94 -12.18 -2.57
C THR A 72 11.11 -13.59 -2.03
N ALA A 73 10.16 -14.08 -1.22
CA ALA A 73 10.21 -15.43 -0.69
C ALA A 73 9.92 -16.48 -1.79
N PRO A 74 10.42 -17.71 -1.63
CA PRO A 74 10.11 -18.80 -2.56
C PRO A 74 8.59 -19.04 -2.69
N ALA A 75 8.17 -19.47 -3.86
CA ALA A 75 6.78 -19.87 -4.12
C ALA A 75 6.29 -20.87 -3.05
N GLY A 76 5.07 -20.69 -2.57
CA GLY A 76 4.48 -21.48 -1.48
C GLY A 76 4.93 -21.08 -0.06
N ARG A 77 5.82 -20.09 0.07
CA ARG A 77 6.27 -19.53 1.36
C ARG A 77 6.10 -18.02 1.46
N ARG A 78 5.38 -17.41 0.53
CA ARG A 78 5.23 -15.95 0.47
C ARG A 78 4.25 -15.39 1.48
N PHE A 79 3.29 -16.20 1.94
CA PHE A 79 2.29 -15.76 2.91
C PHE A 79 2.67 -16.15 4.34
N SER A 80 2.56 -15.21 5.27
CA SER A 80 2.82 -15.44 6.69
C SER A 80 1.97 -14.52 7.57
N SER A 81 1.42 -15.07 8.65
CA SER A 81 0.80 -14.29 9.74
C SER A 81 1.65 -14.27 11.00
N ALA A 82 2.89 -14.77 10.93
CA ALA A 82 3.78 -14.82 12.09
C ALA A 82 4.08 -13.42 12.64
N GLY A 83 3.87 -13.24 13.95
CA GLY A 83 4.10 -11.98 14.65
C GLY A 83 3.07 -10.88 14.34
N MET A 84 2.00 -11.19 13.60
CA MET A 84 0.92 -10.23 13.35
C MET A 84 -0.14 -10.30 14.45
N PRO A 85 -0.62 -9.14 14.93
CA PRO A 85 -1.76 -9.09 15.85
C PRO A 85 -3.05 -9.50 15.12
N THR A 86 -4.04 -10.00 15.85
CA THR A 86 -5.39 -10.23 15.35
C THR A 86 -6.32 -9.14 15.86
N SER A 87 -7.32 -8.79 15.05
CA SER A 87 -8.44 -7.92 15.46
C SER A 87 -9.63 -8.75 15.94
N ASP A 88 -10.58 -8.12 16.61
CA ASP A 88 -11.91 -8.64 16.89
C ASP A 88 -13.02 -7.77 16.24
N ILE A 89 -12.62 -6.78 15.44
CA ILE A 89 -13.52 -5.86 14.76
C ILE A 89 -13.79 -6.34 13.34
N PRO A 90 -15.04 -6.64 12.99
CA PRO A 90 -15.40 -6.94 11.60
C PRO A 90 -15.14 -5.76 10.67
N ARG A 91 -14.32 -5.95 9.65
CA ARG A 91 -13.98 -4.95 8.64
C ARG A 91 -14.40 -5.48 7.27
N LEU A 92 -15.59 -5.11 6.84
CA LEU A 92 -16.22 -5.56 5.60
C LEU A 92 -16.26 -4.42 4.57
N TYR A 93 -17.35 -4.28 3.83
CA TYR A 93 -17.49 -3.24 2.81
C TYR A 93 -17.31 -1.82 3.39
N HIS A 94 -16.60 -0.98 2.67
CA HIS A 94 -16.19 0.37 3.07
C HIS A 94 -15.18 0.43 4.24
N SER A 95 -14.60 -0.70 4.65
CA SER A 95 -13.39 -0.62 5.47
C SER A 95 -12.20 -0.18 4.63
N VAL A 96 -11.22 0.44 5.26
CA VAL A 96 -10.00 0.94 4.62
C VAL A 96 -8.79 0.66 5.50
N ALA A 97 -7.66 0.43 4.86
CA ALA A 97 -6.36 0.36 5.53
C ALA A 97 -5.34 1.20 4.77
N THR A 98 -4.49 1.94 5.48
CA THR A 98 -3.46 2.76 4.88
C THR A 98 -2.18 2.78 5.71
N LEU A 99 -1.03 2.81 5.03
CA LEU A 99 0.26 2.99 5.68
C LEU A 99 0.36 4.40 6.25
N THR A 100 0.90 4.52 7.46
CA THR A 100 1.26 5.80 8.06
C THR A 100 2.74 6.10 7.87
N PRO A 101 3.17 7.37 7.95
CA PRO A 101 4.60 7.71 7.90
C PRO A 101 5.42 7.03 9.01
N GLU A 102 4.79 6.67 10.11
CA GLU A 102 5.45 5.93 11.21
C GLU A 102 5.77 4.48 10.84
N GLY A 103 5.16 3.94 9.78
CA GLY A 103 5.32 2.54 9.39
C GLY A 103 4.28 1.60 10.01
N THR A 104 3.33 2.11 10.79
CA THR A 104 2.13 1.36 11.19
C THR A 104 1.08 1.42 10.09
N VAL A 105 0.09 0.55 10.13
CA VAL A 105 -1.07 0.58 9.23
C VAL A 105 -2.31 0.97 10.01
N MET A 106 -2.91 2.08 9.65
CA MET A 106 -4.19 2.53 10.19
C MET A 106 -5.32 1.80 9.48
N ILE A 107 -6.28 1.28 10.24
CA ILE A 107 -7.48 0.62 9.75
C ILE A 107 -8.70 1.31 10.32
N ALA A 108 -9.68 1.59 9.47
CA ALA A 108 -10.90 2.29 9.86
C ALA A 108 -12.10 1.83 9.04
N GLY A 109 -13.29 2.24 9.48
CA GLY A 109 -14.53 2.00 8.76
C GLY A 109 -15.02 0.57 8.82
N SER A 110 -15.96 0.30 8.08
CA SER A 110 -16.81 -0.78 7.65
C SER A 110 -18.26 -0.29 7.70
N ASN A 111 -18.92 -0.29 6.56
CA ASN A 111 -20.32 0.06 6.43
C ASN A 111 -20.96 -0.85 5.37
N PRO A 112 -21.21 -2.12 5.69
CA PRO A 112 -21.72 -3.10 4.73
C PRO A 112 -23.24 -3.06 4.56
N ASN A 113 -23.97 -2.28 5.35
CA ASN A 113 -25.42 -2.22 5.36
C ASN A 113 -25.94 -0.80 5.19
N LEU A 114 -27.11 -0.65 4.58
CA LEU A 114 -27.76 0.65 4.39
C LEU A 114 -28.22 1.26 5.72
N ASP A 115 -28.73 0.43 6.65
CA ASP A 115 -29.13 0.85 7.98
C ASP A 115 -27.98 0.66 8.98
N ARG A 116 -27.74 1.71 9.78
CA ARG A 116 -26.62 1.76 10.74
C ARG A 116 -26.87 0.97 12.01
N SER A 117 -28.12 0.74 12.39
CA SER A 117 -28.49 0.46 13.79
C SER A 117 -28.89 -0.97 14.07
N GLU A 118 -29.30 -1.77 13.11
CA GLU A 118 -30.08 -2.99 13.37
C GLU A 118 -29.48 -4.29 12.84
N THR A 119 -28.26 -4.26 12.29
CA THR A 119 -27.70 -5.42 11.64
C THR A 119 -26.49 -6.00 12.37
N LYS A 120 -26.22 -7.28 12.12
CA LYS A 120 -25.07 -8.00 12.67
C LYS A 120 -23.73 -7.26 12.47
N TYR A 121 -23.59 -6.51 11.36
CA TYR A 121 -22.41 -5.71 11.03
C TYR A 121 -22.85 -4.27 10.77
N GLY A 122 -23.09 -3.53 11.85
CA GLY A 122 -23.39 -2.10 11.79
C GLY A 122 -22.20 -1.26 11.30
N THR A 123 -22.42 0.05 11.15
CA THR A 123 -21.34 0.98 10.80
C THR A 123 -20.28 1.00 11.91
N GLU A 124 -19.04 0.73 11.56
CA GLU A 124 -17.91 0.70 12.50
C GLU A 124 -17.18 2.04 12.50
N TYR A 125 -17.06 2.66 13.68
CA TYR A 125 -16.42 3.97 13.86
C TYR A 125 -15.05 3.89 14.54
N ARG A 126 -14.68 2.73 15.09
CA ARG A 126 -13.39 2.55 15.75
C ARG A 126 -12.26 2.55 14.74
N VAL A 127 -11.11 3.07 15.14
CA VAL A 127 -9.87 3.07 14.37
C VAL A 127 -8.86 2.18 15.08
N GLU A 128 -8.15 1.37 14.32
CA GLU A 128 -7.09 0.49 14.80
C GLU A 128 -5.77 0.83 14.11
N TRP A 129 -4.66 0.56 14.78
CA TRP A 129 -3.32 0.63 14.22
C TRP A 129 -2.66 -0.74 14.32
N ILE A 130 -2.35 -1.34 13.18
CA ILE A 130 -1.54 -2.56 13.14
C ILE A 130 -0.07 -2.16 13.12
N SER A 131 0.69 -2.77 14.02
CA SER A 131 2.15 -2.68 14.04
C SER A 131 2.73 -3.92 13.36
N PRO A 132 3.27 -3.81 12.13
CA PRO A 132 3.98 -4.91 11.49
C PRO A 132 5.19 -5.36 12.33
N PRO A 133 5.68 -6.60 12.19
CA PRO A 133 6.73 -7.16 13.05
C PRO A 133 8.00 -6.31 13.17
N TYR A 134 8.37 -5.56 12.12
CA TYR A 134 9.52 -4.66 12.16
C TYR A 134 9.40 -3.53 13.18
N MET A 135 8.21 -3.19 13.64
CA MET A 135 8.00 -2.15 14.66
C MET A 135 8.57 -2.53 16.04
N ASN A 136 8.83 -3.80 16.26
CA ASN A 136 9.42 -4.32 17.51
C ASN A 136 10.96 -4.36 17.48
N ALA A 137 11.59 -3.99 16.36
CA ALA A 137 13.03 -3.96 16.20
C ALA A 137 13.62 -2.57 16.44
N ALA A 138 14.93 -2.50 16.69
CA ALA A 138 15.65 -1.23 16.67
C ALA A 138 15.61 -0.64 15.26
N ARG A 139 15.04 0.53 15.12
CA ARG A 139 14.83 1.17 13.83
C ARG A 139 15.97 2.12 13.48
N PRO A 140 16.39 2.18 12.21
CA PRO A 140 17.30 3.23 11.77
C PRO A 140 16.61 4.60 11.88
N GLU A 141 17.41 5.65 12.09
CA GLU A 141 16.91 7.02 12.19
C GLU A 141 17.56 7.89 11.13
N ILE A 142 16.75 8.67 10.41
CA ILE A 142 17.20 9.66 9.45
C ILE A 142 17.32 11.01 10.19
N SER A 143 18.51 11.56 10.28
CA SER A 143 18.78 12.82 10.97
C SER A 143 18.59 14.05 10.08
N ASN A 144 18.80 13.92 8.78
CA ASN A 144 18.58 14.97 7.79
C ASN A 144 17.97 14.39 6.52
N ALA A 145 16.80 14.86 6.12
CA ALA A 145 16.24 14.62 4.80
C ALA A 145 16.05 15.96 4.10
N PRO A 146 16.28 16.04 2.78
CA PRO A 146 16.00 17.26 2.04
C PRO A 146 14.49 17.52 2.06
N LYS A 147 14.08 18.79 2.00
CA LYS A 147 12.67 19.16 1.83
C LYS A 147 12.18 18.90 0.40
N GLN A 148 13.09 18.96 -0.56
CA GLN A 148 12.88 18.74 -1.97
C GLN A 148 14.01 17.90 -2.54
N LEU A 149 13.69 17.07 -3.54
CA LEU A 149 14.61 16.19 -4.23
C LEU A 149 14.31 16.29 -5.73
N ASN A 150 15.27 16.82 -6.50
CA ASN A 150 15.12 16.94 -7.94
C ASN A 150 15.49 15.62 -8.64
N TYR A 151 15.04 15.45 -9.86
CA TYR A 151 15.41 14.27 -10.66
C TYR A 151 16.92 14.21 -10.88
N TRP A 152 17.49 13.01 -10.79
CA TRP A 152 18.93 12.75 -10.90
C TRP A 152 19.80 13.40 -9.82
N GLU A 153 19.22 14.09 -8.87
CA GLU A 153 19.98 14.69 -7.79
C GLU A 153 20.61 13.61 -6.91
N GLU A 154 21.90 13.79 -6.59
CA GLU A 154 22.60 12.98 -5.62
C GLU A 154 22.65 13.71 -4.29
N ILE A 155 22.25 13.05 -3.24
CA ILE A 155 22.21 13.58 -1.88
C ILE A 155 22.94 12.65 -0.90
N GLN A 156 23.34 13.20 0.22
CA GLN A 156 23.81 12.45 1.37
C GLN A 156 22.79 12.50 2.50
N LEU A 157 22.32 11.34 2.93
CA LEU A 157 21.44 11.21 4.09
C LEU A 157 22.28 10.91 5.33
N GLY A 158 22.07 11.68 6.39
CA GLY A 158 22.54 11.33 7.72
C GLY A 158 21.63 10.24 8.30
N VAL A 159 22.20 9.10 8.59
CA VAL A 159 21.45 7.95 9.09
C VAL A 159 22.19 7.34 10.27
N GLN A 160 21.44 7.08 11.35
CA GLN A 160 21.90 6.20 12.40
C GLN A 160 21.50 4.76 12.03
N VAL A 161 22.51 3.95 11.72
CA VAL A 161 22.32 2.56 11.31
C VAL A 161 22.69 1.65 12.48
N PRO A 162 21.86 0.66 12.84
CA PRO A 162 22.23 -0.31 13.88
C PRO A 162 23.55 -1.01 13.57
N GLN A 163 24.33 -1.29 14.61
CA GLN A 163 25.63 -1.95 14.46
C GLN A 163 25.47 -3.33 13.83
N GLY A 164 26.31 -3.65 12.85
CA GLY A 164 26.32 -4.94 12.19
C GLY A 164 25.31 -5.07 11.03
N ALA A 165 24.69 -3.96 10.62
CA ALA A 165 23.82 -3.92 9.46
C ALA A 165 24.48 -4.45 8.20
N LYS A 166 23.76 -5.26 7.43
CA LYS A 166 24.24 -5.91 6.21
C LYS A 166 23.61 -5.36 4.94
N ASP A 167 22.34 -5.00 5.01
CA ASP A 167 21.55 -4.53 3.87
C ASP A 167 20.94 -3.17 4.22
N VAL A 168 21.35 -2.12 3.50
CA VAL A 168 20.84 -0.75 3.67
C VAL A 168 20.25 -0.31 2.35
N LYS A 169 18.96 -0.01 2.34
CA LYS A 169 18.21 0.44 1.18
C LYS A 169 17.52 1.77 1.45
N VAL A 170 17.34 2.54 0.43
CA VAL A 170 16.52 3.76 0.47
C VAL A 170 15.27 3.55 -0.37
N VAL A 171 14.13 3.89 0.20
CA VAL A 171 12.82 3.70 -0.41
C VAL A 171 12.10 5.03 -0.45
N LEU A 172 11.56 5.36 -1.62
CA LEU A 172 10.68 6.49 -1.82
C LEU A 172 9.26 5.98 -2.01
N MET A 173 8.32 6.50 -1.23
CA MET A 173 6.93 6.05 -1.26
C MET A 173 5.95 7.20 -1.42
N ASP A 174 4.96 6.99 -2.29
CA ASP A 174 3.66 7.65 -2.21
C ASP A 174 2.73 6.74 -1.41
N LEU A 175 2.17 7.26 -0.32
CA LEU A 175 1.26 6.47 0.53
C LEU A 175 -0.11 6.31 -0.11
N GLY A 176 -0.43 7.14 -1.10
CA GLY A 176 -1.67 7.07 -1.85
C GLY A 176 -2.91 7.40 -1.01
N TYR A 177 -4.03 6.96 -1.51
CA TYR A 177 -5.32 6.97 -0.82
C TYR A 177 -6.11 5.71 -1.15
N VAL A 178 -7.06 5.35 -0.31
CA VAL A 178 -7.81 4.10 -0.41
C VAL A 178 -9.31 4.34 -0.31
N THR A 179 -10.04 3.65 -1.18
CA THR A 179 -11.50 3.54 -1.13
C THR A 179 -11.92 2.22 -1.80
N HIS A 180 -12.94 1.53 -1.26
CA HIS A 180 -13.51 0.31 -1.88
C HIS A 180 -12.47 -0.77 -2.21
N ALA A 181 -11.49 -0.99 -1.33
CA ALA A 181 -10.34 -1.88 -1.51
C ALA A 181 -9.39 -1.50 -2.67
N VAL A 182 -9.56 -0.32 -3.26
CA VAL A 182 -8.69 0.24 -4.30
C VAL A 182 -7.71 1.20 -3.67
N HIS A 183 -6.43 0.89 -3.79
CA HIS A 183 -5.31 1.74 -3.36
C HIS A 183 -4.79 2.53 -4.56
N ALA A 184 -5.15 3.81 -4.63
CA ALA A 184 -4.76 4.69 -5.71
C ALA A 184 -3.47 5.46 -5.37
N ASN A 185 -2.66 5.72 -6.38
CA ASN A 185 -1.36 6.40 -6.30
C ASN A 185 -0.29 5.73 -5.44
N THR A 186 -0.59 4.66 -4.73
CA THR A 186 0.40 3.94 -3.93
C THR A 186 1.55 3.47 -4.80
N ARG A 187 2.76 3.89 -4.44
CA ARG A 187 3.97 3.58 -5.19
C ARG A 187 5.14 3.44 -4.23
N MET A 188 6.03 2.52 -4.55
CA MET A 188 7.31 2.35 -3.86
C MET A 188 8.41 2.21 -4.91
N VAL A 189 9.46 2.99 -4.75
CA VAL A 189 10.65 2.95 -5.61
C VAL A 189 11.88 2.79 -4.73
N TYR A 190 12.69 1.78 -5.01
CA TYR A 190 14.03 1.69 -4.45
C TYR A 190 14.92 2.70 -5.17
N LEU A 191 15.52 3.60 -4.41
CA LEU A 191 16.49 4.55 -4.93
C LEU A 191 17.88 3.89 -5.03
N SER A 192 18.63 4.25 -6.06
CA SER A 192 20.04 3.88 -6.13
C SER A 192 20.75 4.48 -4.94
N SER A 193 21.43 3.66 -4.16
CA SER A 193 22.09 4.10 -2.93
C SER A 193 23.32 3.27 -2.63
N THR A 194 24.32 3.92 -2.01
CA THR A 194 25.55 3.28 -1.52
C THR A 194 25.78 3.66 -0.07
N TRP A 195 26.10 2.68 0.76
CA TRP A 195 26.46 2.83 2.17
C TRP A 195 27.91 2.43 2.35
N ASP A 196 28.77 3.36 2.79
CA ASP A 196 30.21 3.13 3.02
C ASP A 196 30.59 2.82 4.48
N GLY A 197 29.59 2.66 5.34
CA GLY A 197 29.76 2.48 6.78
C GLY A 197 29.60 3.76 7.61
N SER A 198 29.55 4.93 6.96
CA SER A 198 29.38 6.22 7.60
C SER A 198 28.40 7.13 6.89
N THR A 199 28.36 7.08 5.57
CA THR A 199 27.58 7.99 4.71
C THR A 199 26.67 7.18 3.80
N LEU A 200 25.42 7.57 3.72
CA LEU A 200 24.45 7.01 2.79
C LEU A 200 24.24 7.99 1.63
N THR A 201 24.85 7.68 0.50
CA THR A 201 24.67 8.44 -0.74
C THR A 201 23.48 7.86 -1.53
N VAL A 202 22.61 8.73 -1.99
CA VAL A 202 21.33 8.37 -2.63
C VAL A 202 21.14 9.17 -3.90
N THR A 203 20.75 8.51 -4.99
CA THR A 203 20.36 9.16 -6.24
C THR A 203 18.84 9.18 -6.38
N ALA A 204 18.28 10.35 -6.64
CA ALA A 204 16.88 10.57 -6.89
C ALA A 204 16.35 9.81 -8.13
N PRO A 205 15.04 9.65 -8.28
CA PRO A 205 14.47 9.09 -9.50
C PRO A 205 14.94 9.83 -10.75
N SER A 206 15.05 9.11 -11.86
CA SER A 206 15.55 9.71 -13.11
C SER A 206 14.57 10.66 -13.79
N ASN A 207 13.27 10.46 -13.60
CA ASN A 207 12.22 11.26 -14.25
C ASN A 207 10.84 11.00 -13.64
N GLY A 208 9.85 11.80 -14.07
CA GLY A 208 8.46 11.70 -13.63
C GLY A 208 7.73 10.41 -14.01
N GLY A 209 8.23 9.65 -14.98
CA GLY A 209 7.69 8.33 -15.33
C GLY A 209 8.02 7.27 -14.27
N ILE A 210 9.17 7.40 -13.60
CA ILE A 210 9.54 6.53 -12.47
C ILE A 210 8.82 6.97 -11.20
N TYR A 211 8.89 8.25 -10.89
CA TYR A 211 8.19 8.85 -9.75
C TYR A 211 7.65 10.24 -10.16
N PRO A 212 6.32 10.45 -10.16
CA PRO A 212 5.74 11.73 -10.53
C PRO A 212 6.19 12.87 -9.61
N PRO A 213 6.21 14.12 -10.08
CA PRO A 213 6.40 15.26 -9.19
C PRO A 213 5.32 15.30 -8.12
N GLY A 214 5.68 15.67 -6.90
CA GLY A 214 4.72 15.76 -5.81
C GLY A 214 5.27 15.28 -4.46
N PRO A 215 4.42 15.20 -3.44
CA PRO A 215 4.81 14.78 -2.11
C PRO A 215 5.16 13.28 -2.09
N ALA A 216 6.18 12.95 -1.33
CA ALA A 216 6.64 11.59 -1.09
C ALA A 216 7.09 11.42 0.36
N PHE A 217 7.34 10.18 0.76
CA PHE A 217 8.01 9.83 2.00
C PHE A 217 9.26 9.01 1.69
N ILE A 218 10.39 9.45 2.23
CA ILE A 218 11.65 8.73 2.14
C ILE A 218 11.84 7.88 3.40
N TYR A 219 12.19 6.61 3.21
CA TYR A 219 12.53 5.66 4.27
C TYR A 219 13.92 5.11 4.03
N VAL A 220 14.64 4.83 5.11
CA VAL A 220 15.82 3.97 5.09
C VAL A 220 15.44 2.63 5.69
N VAL A 221 15.70 1.56 4.97
CA VAL A 221 15.39 0.19 5.39
C VAL A 221 16.69 -0.54 5.64
N VAL A 222 16.90 -0.99 6.88
CA VAL A 222 18.10 -1.71 7.29
C VAL A 222 17.71 -3.11 7.72
N ASP A 223 18.25 -4.13 7.04
CA ASP A 223 17.95 -5.54 7.31
C ASP A 223 16.43 -5.83 7.41
N GLY A 224 15.64 -5.17 6.57
CA GLY A 224 14.18 -5.30 6.55
C GLY A 224 13.43 -4.48 7.61
N VAL A 225 14.12 -3.62 8.36
CA VAL A 225 13.52 -2.72 9.35
C VAL A 225 13.53 -1.28 8.83
N PRO A 226 12.37 -0.65 8.58
CA PRO A 226 12.29 0.71 8.06
C PRO A 226 12.46 1.75 9.16
N SER A 227 13.06 2.89 8.80
CA SER A 227 12.98 4.12 9.57
C SER A 227 11.53 4.65 9.64
N ARG A 228 11.33 5.73 10.38
CA ARG A 228 10.19 6.61 10.13
C ARG A 228 10.31 7.23 8.73
N GLY A 229 9.18 7.38 8.02
CA GLY A 229 9.12 8.09 6.74
C GLY A 229 9.19 9.60 6.94
N LEU A 230 10.13 10.24 6.26
CA LEU A 230 10.24 11.69 6.26
C LEU A 230 9.67 12.26 4.95
N LYS A 231 8.83 13.28 5.08
CA LYS A 231 8.18 13.91 3.92
C LYS A 231 9.22 14.67 3.09
N VAL A 232 9.17 14.48 1.78
CA VAL A 232 9.99 15.15 0.78
C VAL A 232 9.12 15.52 -0.43
N MET A 233 9.44 16.63 -1.09
CA MET A 233 8.83 17.01 -2.37
C MET A 233 9.70 16.50 -3.51
N ILE A 234 9.13 15.78 -4.47
CA ILE A 234 9.83 15.35 -5.68
C ILE A 234 9.60 16.37 -6.78
N GLY A 235 10.70 16.81 -7.40
CA GLY A 235 10.68 17.88 -8.39
C GLY A 235 10.16 19.19 -7.80
N ASP A 236 9.50 19.98 -8.61
CA ASP A 236 8.87 21.25 -8.22
C ASP A 236 7.44 21.09 -7.66
N GLY A 237 6.96 19.85 -7.57
CA GLY A 237 5.61 19.53 -7.11
C GLY A 237 4.51 19.81 -8.14
N GLN A 238 4.87 20.29 -9.34
CA GLN A 238 3.92 20.51 -10.41
C GLN A 238 3.57 19.18 -11.08
N GLY A 239 2.28 19.00 -11.37
CA GLY A 239 1.84 17.85 -12.16
C GLY A 239 2.45 17.87 -13.57
N PRO A 240 2.54 16.73 -14.26
CA PRO A 240 2.95 16.70 -15.65
C PRO A 240 1.98 17.56 -16.49
N THR A 241 2.49 18.11 -17.59
CA THR A 241 1.64 18.83 -18.55
C THR A 241 0.51 17.91 -19.02
N VAL A 242 -0.70 18.43 -19.00
CA VAL A 242 -1.89 17.70 -19.47
C VAL A 242 -1.92 17.76 -20.99
N ASP A 243 -2.09 16.60 -21.63
CA ASP A 243 -2.43 16.54 -23.05
C ASP A 243 -3.93 16.81 -23.20
N GLU A 244 -4.28 18.05 -23.49
CA GLU A 244 -5.66 18.51 -23.61
C GLU A 244 -6.41 17.79 -24.75
N ASP A 245 -5.74 17.46 -25.83
CA ASP A 245 -6.36 16.75 -26.95
C ASP A 245 -6.69 15.30 -26.58
N ALA A 246 -5.81 14.62 -25.86
CA ALA A 246 -6.09 13.30 -25.33
C ALA A 246 -7.22 13.32 -24.29
N LEU A 247 -7.26 14.34 -23.43
CA LEU A 247 -8.33 14.52 -22.45
C LEU A 247 -9.69 14.75 -23.13
N ASN A 248 -9.74 15.65 -24.09
CA ASN A 248 -10.96 15.95 -24.84
C ASN A 248 -11.46 14.72 -25.63
N ASN A 249 -10.57 13.97 -26.25
CA ASN A 249 -10.94 12.74 -26.94
C ASN A 249 -11.51 11.70 -25.99
N ARG A 250 -10.96 11.57 -24.77
CA ARG A 250 -11.49 10.67 -23.73
C ARG A 250 -12.90 11.09 -23.30
N LEU A 251 -13.12 12.37 -23.02
CA LEU A 251 -14.43 12.89 -22.61
C LEU A 251 -15.49 12.66 -23.69
N THR A 252 -15.15 12.85 -24.97
CA THR A 252 -16.05 12.58 -26.09
C THR A 252 -16.46 11.11 -26.16
N LYS A 253 -15.52 10.18 -25.97
CA LYS A 253 -15.82 8.74 -25.96
C LYS A 253 -16.69 8.33 -24.77
N THR A 254 -16.45 8.91 -23.58
CA THR A 254 -17.22 8.60 -22.37
C THR A 254 -18.67 9.11 -22.48
N GLN A 255 -18.91 10.19 -23.21
CA GLN A 255 -20.26 10.69 -23.46
C GLN A 255 -21.08 9.79 -24.41
N VAL A 256 -20.43 9.11 -25.34
CA VAL A 256 -21.09 8.16 -26.24
C VAL A 256 -21.58 6.93 -25.48
N ASP A 257 -20.78 6.42 -24.55
CA ASP A 257 -21.12 5.23 -23.74
C ASP A 257 -22.29 5.48 -22.76
N GLN A 258 -22.53 6.71 -22.36
CA GLN A 258 -23.66 7.06 -21.48
C GLN A 258 -25.03 6.97 -22.17
N ASN A 259 -25.06 7.05 -23.50
CA ASN A 259 -26.30 6.99 -24.27
C ASN A 259 -26.66 5.57 -24.73
N GLU A 260 -25.84 4.56 -24.46
CA GLU A 260 -26.12 3.16 -24.81
C GLU A 260 -26.83 2.38 -23.69
N HIS A 261 -27.15 3.02 -22.58
CA HIS A 261 -27.78 2.38 -21.40
C HIS A 261 -29.20 2.95 -21.06
N ASP A 262 -29.87 3.63 -21.99
CA ASP A 262 -31.27 4.03 -21.88
C ASP A 262 -32.20 3.08 -22.66
#